data_02651645cb8b264d52227a7f49cbffbe
#
_entry.id   02651645cb8b264d52227a7f49cbffbe
#
_cell.length_a   1.000
_cell.length_b   1.000
_cell.length_c   1.000
_cell.angle_alpha   90.00
_cell.angle_beta   90.00
_cell.angle_gamma   90.00
#
_symmetry.space_group_name_H-M   'P 1'
#
loop_
_entity.id
_entity.type
_entity.pdbx_description
1 polymer ?
#
loop_
_entity_poly.entity_id
_entity_poly.type
_entity_poly.pdbx_seq_one_letter_code
_entity_poly.pdbx_strand_id
1 'polypeptide(L)'
;MAEWKAAELEWGRGPRVFEMFLEPTCPFSNKAFGKIKELLSTAGEDKITVKVRLQSQPWHLYSGAIVRAILAASTLDNGREAAWRVMEAVAAHREEFEFDKHCTGPNRTATPNDIIARIEHYSGIKLAAAFDIPDLDRAIKMHCRYARQNGIHVSPTFMIDGLVQSDMSSGDAVSVWAGRLIGG
;
A
#
# COMPACT_ATOMS: atom_id res chain seq x y z
N MET A 1 -9.11 1.80 -28.38
CA MET A 1 -8.06 1.72 -27.34
C MET A 1 -8.69 1.00 -26.15
N ALA A 2 -8.03 -0.04 -25.62
CA ALA A 2 -8.54 -0.71 -24.41
C ALA A 2 -8.59 0.31 -23.27
N GLU A 3 -9.69 0.34 -22.53
CA GLU A 3 -9.81 1.18 -21.34
C GLU A 3 -8.85 0.64 -20.28
N TRP A 4 -7.85 1.44 -19.92
CA TRP A 4 -6.92 1.06 -18.87
C TRP A 4 -7.60 1.14 -17.50
N LYS A 5 -7.38 0.13 -16.68
CA LYS A 5 -7.89 0.07 -15.32
C LYS A 5 -6.85 -0.55 -14.41
N ALA A 6 -6.43 0.20 -13.37
CA ALA A 6 -5.62 -0.38 -12.30
C ALA A 6 -6.42 -1.42 -11.53
N ALA A 7 -5.81 -2.56 -11.24
CA ALA A 7 -6.44 -3.56 -10.38
C ALA A 7 -6.62 -2.97 -8.96
N GLU A 8 -7.77 -3.26 -8.35
CA GLU A 8 -8.00 -2.94 -6.95
C GLU A 8 -7.00 -3.70 -6.07
N LEU A 9 -6.42 -2.99 -5.10
CA LEU A 9 -5.50 -3.59 -4.13
C LEU A 9 -6.31 -4.23 -3.01
N GLU A 10 -6.98 -5.33 -3.33
CA GLU A 10 -7.89 -6.03 -2.43
C GLU A 10 -7.67 -7.54 -2.43
N TRP A 11 -7.80 -8.15 -1.24
CA TRP A 11 -7.62 -9.58 -0.98
C TRP A 11 -8.76 -10.08 -0.09
N GLY A 12 -9.19 -11.32 -0.33
CA GLY A 12 -10.42 -11.87 0.22
C GLY A 12 -11.64 -11.54 -0.67
N ARG A 13 -12.81 -12.02 -0.26
CA ARG A 13 -14.08 -11.87 -0.99
C ARG A 13 -15.30 -11.80 -0.06
N GLY A 14 -15.04 -11.59 1.22
CA GLY A 14 -16.11 -11.52 2.22
C GLY A 14 -16.80 -10.17 2.24
N PRO A 15 -18.00 -10.12 2.82
CA PRO A 15 -18.79 -8.89 2.89
C PRO A 15 -18.24 -7.85 3.86
N ARG A 16 -17.47 -8.26 4.86
CA ARG A 16 -16.88 -7.34 5.83
C ARG A 16 -15.65 -6.68 5.24
N VAL A 17 -15.64 -5.38 5.09
CA VAL A 17 -14.55 -4.66 4.42
C VAL A 17 -13.61 -4.02 5.43
N PHE A 18 -12.34 -4.40 5.36
CA PHE A 18 -11.26 -3.81 6.15
C PHE A 18 -10.33 -2.99 5.25
N GLU A 19 -10.35 -1.68 5.38
CA GLU A 19 -9.49 -0.79 4.62
C GLU A 19 -8.29 -0.35 5.45
N MET A 20 -7.11 -0.47 4.87
CA MET A 20 -5.84 -0.13 5.48
C MET A 20 -5.19 1.00 4.70
N PHE A 21 -5.09 2.18 5.29
CA PHE A 21 -4.44 3.35 4.68
C PHE A 21 -2.96 3.32 5.04
N LEU A 22 -2.14 2.96 4.06
CA LEU A 22 -0.72 2.65 4.26
C LEU A 22 0.18 3.57 3.44
N GLU A 23 1.21 4.10 4.07
CA GLU A 23 2.36 4.72 3.41
C GLU A 23 3.45 3.66 3.24
N PRO A 24 3.93 3.36 2.02
CA PRO A 24 4.75 2.17 1.75
C PRO A 24 6.10 2.11 2.48
N THR A 25 6.68 3.26 2.85
CA THR A 25 7.96 3.31 3.56
C THR A 25 7.83 3.53 5.08
N CYS A 26 6.61 3.76 5.56
CA CYS A 26 6.34 3.90 6.99
C CYS A 26 6.52 2.55 7.70
N PRO A 27 7.35 2.45 8.76
CA PRO A 27 7.61 1.19 9.45
C PRO A 27 6.34 0.60 10.09
N PHE A 28 5.44 1.44 10.56
CA PHE A 28 4.18 1.01 11.14
C PHE A 28 3.20 0.50 10.08
N SER A 29 3.18 1.13 8.89
CA SER A 29 2.42 0.66 7.73
C SER A 29 2.94 -0.69 7.24
N ASN A 30 4.25 -0.89 7.19
CA ASN A 30 4.85 -2.15 6.78
C ASN A 30 4.55 -3.27 7.79
N LYS A 31 4.56 -2.95 9.09
CA LYS A 31 4.13 -3.89 10.13
C LYS A 31 2.67 -4.29 9.95
N ALA A 32 1.79 -3.35 9.60
CA ALA A 32 0.38 -3.64 9.33
C ALA A 32 0.21 -4.47 8.03
N PHE A 33 0.89 -4.10 6.95
CA PHE A 33 0.88 -4.83 5.68
C PHE A 33 1.29 -6.30 5.85
N GLY A 34 2.36 -6.55 6.60
CA GLY A 34 2.85 -7.91 6.85
C GLY A 34 1.85 -8.84 7.54
N LYS A 35 0.79 -8.31 8.14
CA LYS A 35 -0.26 -9.09 8.83
C LYS A 35 -1.43 -9.51 7.93
N ILE A 36 -1.52 -9.00 6.70
CA ILE A 36 -2.70 -9.21 5.84
C ILE A 36 -2.94 -10.68 5.56
N LYS A 37 -1.89 -11.45 5.20
CA LYS A 37 -2.03 -12.89 4.89
C LYS A 37 -2.51 -13.69 6.12
N GLU A 38 -1.94 -13.41 7.29
CA GLU A 38 -2.36 -14.04 8.54
C GLU A 38 -3.79 -13.64 8.92
N LEU A 39 -4.16 -12.38 8.72
CA LEU A 39 -5.51 -11.89 9.00
C LEU A 39 -6.56 -12.59 8.10
N LEU A 40 -6.29 -12.71 6.80
CA LEU A 40 -7.17 -13.42 5.86
C LEU A 40 -7.33 -14.89 6.25
N SER A 41 -6.24 -15.56 6.64
CA SER A 41 -6.27 -16.95 7.11
C SER A 41 -7.03 -17.09 8.43
N THR A 42 -6.87 -16.13 9.37
CA THR A 42 -7.50 -16.21 10.71
C THR A 42 -8.98 -15.87 10.67
N ALA A 43 -9.35 -14.82 9.94
CA ALA A 43 -10.74 -14.36 9.86
C ALA A 43 -11.58 -15.16 8.84
N GLY A 44 -10.94 -15.69 7.80
CA GLY A 44 -11.57 -16.35 6.66
C GLY A 44 -11.71 -15.42 5.46
N GLU A 45 -11.13 -15.81 4.32
CA GLU A 45 -11.18 -15.03 3.07
C GLU A 45 -12.59 -14.86 2.49
N ASP A 46 -13.52 -15.72 2.89
CA ASP A 46 -14.94 -15.67 2.52
C ASP A 46 -15.76 -14.75 3.45
N LYS A 47 -15.18 -14.33 4.57
CA LYS A 47 -15.83 -13.45 5.56
C LYS A 47 -15.38 -12.01 5.46
N ILE A 48 -14.13 -11.78 5.10
CA ILE A 48 -13.55 -10.43 5.02
C ILE A 48 -12.96 -10.13 3.64
N THR A 49 -12.92 -8.85 3.32
CA THR A 49 -12.14 -8.28 2.21
C THR A 49 -11.21 -7.22 2.77
N VAL A 50 -9.91 -7.40 2.60
CA VAL A 50 -8.90 -6.41 2.98
C VAL A 50 -8.59 -5.54 1.77
N LYS A 51 -8.68 -4.20 1.91
CA LYS A 51 -8.35 -3.22 0.86
C LYS A 51 -7.19 -2.33 1.32
N VAL A 52 -6.14 -2.24 0.50
CA VAL A 52 -5.06 -1.30 0.75
C VAL A 52 -5.33 0.01 0.02
N ARG A 53 -5.32 1.10 0.79
CA ARG A 53 -5.41 2.48 0.31
C ARG A 53 -4.05 3.14 0.48
N LEU A 54 -3.38 3.43 -0.63
CA LEU A 54 -2.02 3.99 -0.58
C LEU A 54 -2.05 5.46 -0.15
N GLN A 55 -1.15 5.80 0.75
CA GLN A 55 -0.91 7.16 1.21
C GLN A 55 0.46 7.63 0.76
N SER A 56 0.59 8.92 0.44
CA SER A 56 1.87 9.56 0.24
C SER A 56 2.02 10.67 1.28
N GLN A 57 3.10 10.63 2.05
CA GLN A 57 3.35 11.58 3.12
C GLN A 57 4.63 12.38 2.86
N PRO A 58 4.61 13.71 3.03
CA PRO A 58 5.72 14.58 2.61
C PRO A 58 7.05 14.32 3.31
N TRP A 59 7.02 13.78 4.52
CA TRP A 59 8.25 13.44 5.29
C TRP A 59 8.90 12.12 4.85
N HIS A 60 8.24 11.36 3.98
CA HIS A 60 8.80 10.20 3.28
C HIS A 60 9.13 10.62 1.84
N LEU A 61 10.37 11.04 1.58
CA LEU A 61 10.73 11.74 0.34
C LEU A 61 10.33 11.00 -0.93
N TYR A 62 10.54 9.70 -0.98
CA TYR A 62 10.26 8.90 -2.18
C TYR A 62 8.85 8.28 -2.19
N SER A 63 8.03 8.58 -1.19
CA SER A 63 6.67 8.06 -1.05
C SER A 63 5.85 8.20 -2.34
N GLY A 64 5.86 9.37 -2.97
CA GLY A 64 5.14 9.60 -4.22
C GLY A 64 5.60 8.72 -5.39
N ALA A 65 6.91 8.50 -5.53
CA ALA A 65 7.46 7.62 -6.56
C ALA A 65 7.10 6.15 -6.30
N ILE A 66 7.14 5.73 -5.04
CA ILE A 66 6.83 4.35 -4.63
C ILE A 66 5.34 4.05 -4.78
N VAL A 67 4.46 4.97 -4.34
CA VAL A 67 3.00 4.86 -4.57
C VAL A 67 2.70 4.72 -6.06
N ARG A 68 3.35 5.53 -6.90
CA ARG A 68 3.23 5.45 -8.36
C ARG A 68 3.71 4.09 -8.89
N ALA A 69 4.81 3.56 -8.38
CA ALA A 69 5.35 2.26 -8.78
C ALA A 69 4.37 1.10 -8.44
N ILE A 70 3.78 1.12 -7.24
CA ILE A 70 2.79 0.12 -6.83
C ILE A 70 1.56 0.18 -7.74
N LEU A 71 1.05 1.39 -8.02
CA LEU A 71 -0.12 1.55 -8.90
C LEU A 71 0.21 1.24 -10.35
N ALA A 72 1.44 1.53 -10.83
CA ALA A 72 1.89 1.08 -12.14
C ALA A 72 1.92 -0.44 -12.24
N ALA A 73 2.44 -1.13 -11.22
CA ALA A 73 2.41 -2.59 -11.15
C ALA A 73 0.98 -3.14 -11.21
N SER A 74 0.01 -2.45 -10.59
CA SER A 74 -1.39 -2.87 -10.59
C SER A 74 -2.07 -2.82 -11.96
N THR A 75 -1.44 -2.21 -12.96
CA THR A 75 -1.94 -2.14 -14.35
C THR A 75 -1.47 -3.29 -15.24
N LEU A 76 -0.55 -4.11 -14.75
CA LEU A 76 -0.04 -5.28 -15.48
C LEU A 76 -1.07 -6.42 -15.50
N ASP A 77 -0.87 -7.43 -16.34
CA ASP A 77 -1.80 -8.55 -16.51
C ASP A 77 -2.16 -9.25 -15.19
N ASN A 78 -1.16 -9.43 -14.30
CA ASN A 78 -1.36 -9.92 -12.93
C ASN A 78 -1.30 -8.77 -11.93
N GLY A 79 -1.99 -7.66 -12.20
CA GLY A 79 -1.79 -6.39 -11.55
C GLY A 79 -1.85 -6.42 -10.02
N ARG A 80 -2.82 -7.14 -9.45
CA ARG A 80 -2.93 -7.27 -7.99
C ARG A 80 -1.71 -7.98 -7.38
N GLU A 81 -1.26 -9.07 -7.99
CA GLU A 81 -0.10 -9.83 -7.53
C GLU A 81 1.21 -9.06 -7.78
N ALA A 82 1.31 -8.39 -8.92
CA ALA A 82 2.46 -7.54 -9.22
C ALA A 82 2.59 -6.39 -8.20
N ALA A 83 1.48 -5.72 -7.87
CA ALA A 83 1.45 -4.68 -6.85
C ALA A 83 1.81 -5.23 -5.46
N TRP A 84 1.31 -6.43 -5.11
CA TRP A 84 1.69 -7.10 -3.86
C TRP A 84 3.20 -7.32 -3.78
N ARG A 85 3.81 -7.88 -4.81
CA ARG A 85 5.26 -8.12 -4.87
C ARG A 85 6.07 -6.82 -4.74
N VAL A 86 5.61 -5.75 -5.36
CA VAL A 86 6.25 -4.43 -5.21
C VAL A 86 6.15 -3.94 -3.76
N MET A 87 4.99 -4.07 -3.11
CA MET A 87 4.82 -3.69 -1.70
C MET A 87 5.68 -4.56 -0.77
N GLU A 88 5.76 -5.87 -1.01
CA GLU A 88 6.64 -6.78 -0.24
C GLU A 88 8.12 -6.39 -0.40
N ALA A 89 8.56 -6.08 -1.62
CA ALA A 89 9.94 -5.68 -1.89
C ALA A 89 10.30 -4.37 -1.17
N VAL A 90 9.41 -3.37 -1.22
CA VAL A 90 9.61 -2.10 -0.51
C VAL A 90 9.63 -2.32 1.00
N ALA A 91 8.73 -3.15 1.54
CA ALA A 91 8.66 -3.44 2.97
C ALA A 91 9.92 -4.16 3.47
N ALA A 92 10.43 -5.14 2.71
CA ALA A 92 11.61 -5.92 3.06
C ALA A 92 12.91 -5.09 3.02
N HIS A 93 12.97 -4.08 2.14
CA HIS A 93 14.15 -3.24 1.93
C HIS A 93 13.89 -1.76 2.28
N ARG A 94 12.96 -1.50 3.20
CA ARG A 94 12.43 -0.17 3.53
C ARG A 94 13.53 0.90 3.66
N GLU A 95 14.60 0.59 4.36
CA GLU A 95 15.68 1.56 4.65
C GLU A 95 16.43 2.02 3.40
N GLU A 96 16.39 1.25 2.32
CA GLU A 96 16.95 1.65 1.03
C GLU A 96 16.08 2.63 0.25
N PHE A 97 14.85 2.89 0.72
CA PHE A 97 13.89 3.80 0.14
C PHE A 97 13.63 5.05 0.98
N GLU A 98 14.40 5.25 2.04
CA GLU A 98 14.27 6.40 2.94
C GLU A 98 15.58 7.17 3.08
N PHE A 99 15.49 8.33 3.72
CA PHE A 99 16.64 9.05 4.23
C PHE A 99 17.02 8.56 5.62
N ASP A 100 18.31 8.70 5.94
CA ASP A 100 18.76 8.71 7.31
C ASP A 100 18.30 9.99 8.04
N LYS A 101 18.60 10.08 9.33
CA LYS A 101 18.27 11.27 10.13
C LYS A 101 18.72 12.56 9.44
N HIS A 102 17.85 13.57 9.48
CA HIS A 102 18.10 14.91 8.93
C HIS A 102 18.39 14.94 7.42
N CYS A 103 17.76 14.07 6.65
CA CYS A 103 17.98 14.01 5.21
C CYS A 103 19.43 13.73 4.82
N THR A 104 20.11 12.87 5.56
CA THR A 104 21.45 12.37 5.26
C THR A 104 21.40 10.97 4.66
N GLY A 105 22.56 10.33 4.48
CA GLY A 105 22.66 8.98 4.01
C GLY A 105 22.69 8.82 2.50
N PRO A 106 22.77 7.58 2.00
CA PRO A 106 23.02 7.29 0.59
C PRO A 106 21.88 7.75 -0.35
N ASN A 107 20.66 7.86 0.16
CA ASN A 107 19.51 8.22 -0.66
C ASN A 107 19.34 9.74 -0.88
N ARG A 108 20.16 10.57 -0.25
CA ARG A 108 20.08 12.04 -0.42
C ARG A 108 20.19 12.49 -1.89
N THR A 109 20.98 11.78 -2.68
CA THR A 109 21.21 12.09 -4.10
C THR A 109 20.53 11.13 -5.05
N ALA A 110 19.75 10.15 -4.55
CA ALA A 110 19.03 9.23 -5.40
C ALA A 110 17.93 9.96 -6.17
N THR A 111 17.77 9.61 -7.43
CA THR A 111 16.69 10.10 -8.29
C THR A 111 15.47 9.18 -8.20
N PRO A 112 14.28 9.63 -8.62
CA PRO A 112 13.12 8.75 -8.76
C PRO A 112 13.41 7.51 -9.62
N ASN A 113 14.24 7.64 -10.67
CA ASN A 113 14.62 6.51 -11.51
C ASN A 113 15.46 5.48 -10.76
N ASP A 114 16.36 5.92 -9.87
CA ASP A 114 17.15 5.00 -9.03
C ASP A 114 16.23 4.21 -8.08
N ILE A 115 15.23 4.87 -7.52
CA ILE A 115 14.22 4.24 -6.66
C ILE A 115 13.41 3.20 -7.43
N ILE A 116 12.95 3.54 -8.64
CA ILE A 116 12.20 2.61 -9.50
C ILE A 116 13.07 1.41 -9.88
N ALA A 117 14.33 1.64 -10.26
CA ALA A 117 15.27 0.56 -10.59
C ALA A 117 15.49 -0.42 -9.41
N ARG A 118 15.58 0.10 -8.17
CA ARG A 118 15.65 -0.75 -6.96
C ARG A 118 14.38 -1.56 -6.75
N ILE A 119 13.21 -0.94 -6.93
CA ILE A 119 11.92 -1.63 -6.85
C ILE A 119 11.87 -2.77 -7.88
N GLU A 120 12.24 -2.51 -9.14
CA GLU A 120 12.31 -3.53 -10.18
C GLU A 120 13.28 -4.66 -9.84
N HIS A 121 14.43 -4.31 -9.27
CA HIS A 121 15.45 -5.28 -8.86
C HIS A 121 14.91 -6.24 -7.78
N TYR A 122 14.35 -5.70 -6.70
CA TYR A 122 13.88 -6.50 -5.58
C TYR A 122 12.57 -7.24 -5.84
N SER A 123 11.64 -6.61 -6.54
CA SER A 123 10.34 -7.22 -6.85
C SER A 123 10.38 -8.18 -8.04
N GLY A 124 11.35 -8.00 -8.96
CA GLY A 124 11.39 -8.68 -10.25
C GLY A 124 10.28 -8.24 -11.21
N ILE A 125 9.55 -7.13 -10.89
CA ILE A 125 8.48 -6.59 -11.72
C ILE A 125 9.05 -5.49 -12.60
N LYS A 126 8.83 -5.56 -13.92
CA LYS A 126 9.22 -4.51 -14.87
C LYS A 126 8.14 -3.45 -14.93
N LEU A 127 8.51 -2.21 -14.67
CA LEU A 127 7.58 -1.08 -14.50
C LEU A 127 7.66 -0.02 -15.60
N ALA A 128 8.76 0.02 -16.36
CA ALA A 128 9.01 1.10 -17.32
C ALA A 128 7.82 1.40 -18.25
N ALA A 129 7.25 0.36 -18.88
CA ALA A 129 6.09 0.52 -19.76
C ALA A 129 4.80 0.92 -19.02
N ALA A 130 4.66 0.52 -17.77
CA ALA A 130 3.49 0.84 -16.94
C ALA A 130 3.49 2.30 -16.47
N PHE A 131 4.66 2.95 -16.40
CA PHE A 131 4.75 4.38 -16.07
C PHE A 131 4.27 5.30 -17.19
N ASP A 132 4.25 4.83 -18.43
CA ASP A 132 3.79 5.60 -19.59
C ASP A 132 2.27 5.62 -19.75
N ILE A 133 1.54 4.98 -18.83
CA ILE A 133 0.07 4.91 -18.85
C ILE A 133 -0.52 6.28 -18.46
N PRO A 134 -1.28 6.94 -19.37
CA PRO A 134 -1.73 8.32 -19.16
C PRO A 134 -2.59 8.54 -17.92
N ASP A 135 -3.42 7.55 -17.56
CA ASP A 135 -4.37 7.68 -16.44
C ASP A 135 -3.83 7.24 -15.07
N LEU A 136 -2.52 6.93 -14.96
CA LEU A 136 -1.91 6.53 -13.69
C LEU A 136 -2.11 7.59 -12.59
N ASP A 137 -2.00 8.88 -12.95
CA ASP A 137 -2.27 9.99 -12.04
C ASP A 137 -3.71 9.99 -11.48
N ARG A 138 -4.68 9.50 -12.25
CA ARG A 138 -6.07 9.40 -11.80
C ARG A 138 -6.20 8.41 -10.64
N ALA A 139 -5.54 7.26 -10.73
CA ALA A 139 -5.53 6.27 -9.67
C ALA A 139 -4.87 6.84 -8.39
N ILE A 140 -3.72 7.53 -8.51
CA ILE A 140 -3.04 8.18 -7.39
C ILE A 140 -3.95 9.22 -6.73
N LYS A 141 -4.58 10.08 -7.54
CA LYS A 141 -5.48 11.12 -7.05
C LYS A 141 -6.72 10.53 -6.36
N MET A 142 -7.20 9.37 -6.81
CA MET A 142 -8.33 8.69 -6.18
C MET A 142 -7.98 8.24 -4.75
N HIS A 143 -6.85 7.59 -4.56
CA HIS A 143 -6.39 7.19 -3.22
C HIS A 143 -6.26 8.40 -2.26
N CYS A 144 -5.60 9.48 -2.72
CA CYS A 144 -5.45 10.70 -1.93
C CYS A 144 -6.79 11.38 -1.60
N ARG A 145 -7.69 11.46 -2.58
CA ARG A 145 -9.01 12.07 -2.39
C ARG A 145 -9.83 11.27 -1.39
N TYR A 146 -9.86 9.96 -1.55
CA TYR A 146 -10.64 9.07 -0.68
C TYR A 146 -10.19 9.19 0.78
N ALA A 147 -8.89 9.20 1.04
CA ALA A 147 -8.37 9.42 2.38
C ALA A 147 -8.79 10.78 2.97
N ARG A 148 -8.65 11.86 2.20
CA ARG A 148 -9.02 13.21 2.65
C ARG A 148 -10.51 13.34 2.94
N GLN A 149 -11.36 12.73 2.12
CA GLN A 149 -12.82 12.74 2.31
C GLN A 149 -13.24 12.02 3.59
N ASN A 150 -12.43 11.06 4.06
CA ASN A 150 -12.64 10.34 5.31
C ASN A 150 -11.85 10.92 6.50
N GLY A 151 -11.26 12.11 6.35
CA GLY A 151 -10.49 12.77 7.42
C GLY A 151 -9.20 12.06 7.80
N ILE A 152 -8.66 11.22 6.89
CA ILE A 152 -7.46 10.40 7.15
C ILE A 152 -6.22 11.16 6.68
N HIS A 153 -5.31 11.45 7.62
CA HIS A 153 -4.10 12.24 7.43
C HIS A 153 -2.82 11.54 7.86
N VAL A 154 -2.94 10.40 8.54
CA VAL A 154 -1.81 9.63 9.07
C VAL A 154 -1.86 8.18 8.59
N SER A 155 -0.73 7.50 8.63
CA SER A 155 -0.60 6.09 8.27
C SER A 155 0.18 5.32 9.37
N PRO A 156 -0.19 4.08 9.63
CA PRO A 156 -1.41 3.43 9.14
C PRO A 156 -2.67 3.97 9.82
N THR A 157 -3.75 4.05 9.05
CA THR A 157 -5.11 4.23 9.59
C THR A 157 -5.97 3.08 9.10
N PHE A 158 -6.96 2.68 9.89
CA PHE A 158 -7.82 1.54 9.61
C PHE A 158 -9.29 1.95 9.57
N MET A 159 -10.05 1.35 8.64
CA MET A 159 -11.50 1.47 8.58
C MET A 159 -12.14 0.10 8.49
N ILE A 160 -13.28 -0.07 9.13
CA ILE A 160 -14.15 -1.25 9.00
C ILE A 160 -15.50 -0.75 8.46
N ASP A 161 -15.94 -1.29 7.33
CA ASP A 161 -17.19 -0.94 6.66
C ASP A 161 -17.44 0.58 6.55
N GLY A 162 -16.39 1.32 6.19
CA GLY A 162 -16.44 2.78 6.02
C GLY A 162 -16.31 3.59 7.31
N LEU A 163 -16.12 2.96 8.48
CA LEU A 163 -15.95 3.63 9.77
C LEU A 163 -14.50 3.59 10.24
N VAL A 164 -13.89 4.74 10.46
CA VAL A 164 -12.51 4.86 10.97
C VAL A 164 -12.42 4.25 12.37
N GLN A 165 -11.40 3.42 12.57
CA GLN A 165 -11.10 2.75 13.84
C GLN A 165 -9.92 3.44 14.50
N SER A 166 -10.18 4.49 15.27
CA SER A 166 -9.14 5.34 15.89
C SER A 166 -8.33 4.64 16.97
N ASP A 167 -8.84 3.56 17.52
CA ASP A 167 -8.23 2.76 18.58
C ASP A 167 -7.51 1.50 18.07
N MET A 168 -7.50 1.27 16.73
CA MET A 168 -6.72 0.20 16.11
C MET A 168 -5.30 0.67 15.78
N SER A 169 -4.33 -0.23 15.96
CA SER A 169 -2.92 0.05 15.74
C SER A 169 -2.21 -1.09 15.01
N SER A 170 -1.14 -0.78 14.30
CA SER A 170 -0.25 -1.80 13.72
C SER A 170 0.42 -2.68 14.78
N GLY A 171 0.39 -2.28 16.04
CA GLY A 171 0.89 -3.03 17.18
C GLY A 171 -0.02 -4.17 17.63
N ASP A 172 -1.31 -4.07 17.34
CA ASP A 172 -2.31 -5.06 17.80
C ASP A 172 -2.04 -6.45 17.24
N ALA A 173 -2.39 -7.50 17.98
CA ALA A 173 -2.34 -8.86 17.46
C ALA A 173 -3.37 -9.07 16.34
N VAL A 174 -3.07 -9.97 15.39
CA VAL A 174 -4.01 -10.32 14.32
C VAL A 174 -5.35 -10.84 14.84
N SER A 175 -5.33 -11.58 15.95
CA SER A 175 -6.54 -12.07 16.62
C SER A 175 -7.47 -10.94 17.11
N VAL A 176 -6.90 -9.80 17.52
CA VAL A 176 -7.69 -8.60 17.89
C VAL A 176 -8.37 -8.01 16.67
N TRP A 177 -7.65 -7.88 15.55
CA TRP A 177 -8.23 -7.41 14.29
C TRP A 177 -9.32 -8.36 13.81
N ALA A 178 -9.03 -9.67 13.77
CA ALA A 178 -10.00 -10.69 13.37
C ALA A 178 -11.27 -10.65 14.24
N GLY A 179 -11.12 -10.55 15.57
CA GLY A 179 -12.25 -10.44 16.50
C GLY A 179 -13.17 -9.25 16.18
N ARG A 180 -12.60 -8.08 15.83
CA ARG A 180 -13.39 -6.90 15.42
C ARG A 180 -14.11 -7.07 14.08
N LEU A 181 -13.52 -7.84 13.17
CA LEU A 181 -14.06 -8.04 11.85
C LEU A 181 -15.19 -9.08 11.80
N ILE A 182 -15.08 -10.14 12.61
CA ILE A 182 -16.01 -11.29 12.55
C ILE A 182 -16.83 -11.48 13.83
N GLY A 183 -16.56 -10.74 14.89
CA GLY A 183 -17.22 -10.86 16.20
C GLY A 183 -18.33 -9.83 16.45
N GLY A 184 -18.69 -9.03 15.45
CA GLY A 184 -19.74 -8.01 15.52
C GLY A 184 -21.06 -8.46 14.93
#